data_3dfb5d8611a041fb9bd7a10f31e323ee
#
_entry.id   3dfb5d8611a041fb9bd7a10f31e323ee
#
_cell.length_a   1.000
_cell.length_b   1.000
_cell.length_c   1.000
_cell.angle_alpha   90.00
_cell.angle_beta   90.00
_cell.angle_gamma   90.00
#
_symmetry.space_group_name_H-M   'P 1'
#
loop_
_entity.id
_entity.type
_entity.pdbx_description
1 polymer ?
#
loop_
_entity_poly.entity_id
_entity_poly.type
_entity_poly.pdbx_seq_one_letter_code
_entity_poly.pdbx_strand_id
1 'polypeptide(L)'
;MLLQDEQYVVKWLSQYGALPKAQITKMLRKPPNTAEKILRNLKKQMRISDVSGGYYIGLDAMSKPDQRMILAVWVLLKFIDQVDPLAHYPAVYPAQLFFLKENIGYEIVVLYEGEERLLRLLQPDEDLKYIIILPHIGMANGLKLPDAPCLFATVDYCGEHEPEVYFYT
;
A
#
# COMPACT_ATOMS: atom_id res chain seq x y z
N MET A 1 -16.74 -9.38 20.09
CA MET A 1 -16.12 -8.05 19.95
C MET A 1 -14.69 -8.21 19.45
N LEU A 2 -14.30 -7.41 18.47
CA LEU A 2 -12.95 -7.44 17.93
C LEU A 2 -11.99 -6.63 18.80
N LEU A 3 -10.77 -7.15 18.99
CA LEU A 3 -9.67 -6.40 19.59
C LEU A 3 -9.19 -5.31 18.65
N GLN A 4 -8.46 -4.33 19.17
CA GLN A 4 -7.99 -3.17 18.39
C GLN A 4 -7.20 -3.59 17.14
N ASP A 5 -6.23 -4.48 17.27
CA ASP A 5 -5.42 -4.94 16.14
C ASP A 5 -6.27 -5.71 15.12
N GLU A 6 -7.25 -6.48 15.61
CA GLU A 6 -8.18 -7.19 14.72
C GLU A 6 -9.03 -6.20 13.92
N GLN A 7 -9.48 -5.12 14.55
CA GLN A 7 -10.23 -4.07 13.86
C GLN A 7 -9.41 -3.41 12.76
N TYR A 8 -8.13 -3.16 13.02
CA TYR A 8 -7.23 -2.60 12.01
C TYR A 8 -7.12 -3.51 10.79
N VAL A 9 -6.90 -4.80 11.00
CA VAL A 9 -6.78 -5.76 9.88
C VAL A 9 -8.05 -5.76 9.02
N VAL A 10 -9.21 -5.84 9.65
CA VAL A 10 -10.49 -5.84 8.92
C VAL A 10 -10.66 -4.54 8.15
N LYS A 11 -10.33 -3.40 8.76
CA LYS A 11 -10.42 -2.10 8.10
C LYS A 11 -9.50 -2.03 6.89
N TRP A 12 -8.24 -2.42 7.04
CA TRP A 12 -7.28 -2.37 5.93
C TRP A 12 -7.71 -3.25 4.76
N LEU A 13 -8.18 -4.45 5.04
CA LEU A 13 -8.66 -5.34 3.98
C LEU A 13 -9.94 -4.81 3.31
N SER A 14 -10.79 -4.11 4.04
CA SER A 14 -11.97 -3.48 3.46
C SER A 14 -11.60 -2.32 2.53
N GLN A 15 -10.51 -1.62 2.84
CA GLN A 15 -10.03 -0.48 2.05
C GLN A 15 -9.22 -0.90 0.84
N TYR A 16 -8.35 -1.89 0.98
CA TYR A 16 -7.33 -2.22 -0.02
C TYR A 16 -7.62 -3.48 -0.82
N GLY A 17 -8.62 -4.26 -0.42
CA GLY A 17 -8.86 -5.57 -1.01
C GLY A 17 -7.90 -6.63 -0.46
N ALA A 18 -7.77 -7.75 -1.16
CA ALA A 18 -6.87 -8.81 -0.72
C ALA A 18 -5.41 -8.36 -0.80
N LEU A 19 -4.67 -8.60 0.27
CA LEU A 19 -3.25 -8.23 0.37
C LEU A 19 -2.40 -9.47 0.68
N PRO A 20 -1.13 -9.48 0.24
CA PRO A 20 -0.19 -10.50 0.69
C PRO A 20 -0.11 -10.55 2.22
N LYS A 21 -0.07 -11.74 2.78
CA LYS A 21 0.02 -11.92 4.22
C LYS A 21 1.20 -11.15 4.84
N ALA A 22 2.33 -11.11 4.14
CA ALA A 22 3.51 -10.38 4.58
C ALA A 22 3.24 -8.89 4.80
N GLN A 23 2.40 -8.29 3.94
CA GLN A 23 2.05 -6.87 4.08
C GLN A 23 1.24 -6.61 5.35
N ILE A 24 0.24 -7.45 5.60
CA ILE A 24 -0.61 -7.29 6.78
C ILE A 24 0.21 -7.48 8.05
N THR A 25 1.07 -8.50 8.06
CA THR A 25 1.95 -8.76 9.20
C THR A 25 2.83 -7.55 9.52
N LYS A 26 3.38 -6.91 8.51
CA LYS A 26 4.20 -5.71 8.69
C LYS A 26 3.39 -4.50 9.12
N MET A 27 2.19 -4.33 8.57
CA MET A 27 1.32 -3.23 8.96
C MET A 27 0.92 -3.29 10.43
N LEU A 28 0.81 -4.49 10.99
CA LEU A 28 0.48 -4.67 12.40
C LEU A 28 1.61 -4.23 13.34
N ARG A 29 2.86 -4.20 12.87
CA ARG A 29 4.02 -3.76 13.66
C ARG A 29 4.16 -4.54 14.98
N LYS A 30 3.79 -5.82 14.94
CA LYS A 30 3.88 -6.74 16.08
C LYS A 30 4.88 -7.86 15.78
N PRO A 31 5.40 -8.53 16.79
CA PRO A 31 6.23 -9.72 16.55
C PRO A 31 5.49 -10.75 15.70
N PRO A 32 6.20 -11.53 14.87
CA PRO A 32 5.56 -12.48 13.94
C PRO A 32 4.57 -13.44 14.62
N ASN A 33 4.89 -13.94 15.80
CA ASN A 33 4.00 -14.86 16.53
C ASN A 33 2.70 -14.17 16.94
N THR A 34 2.77 -12.92 17.35
CA THR A 34 1.60 -12.13 17.73
C THR A 34 0.73 -11.85 16.50
N ALA A 35 1.33 -11.43 15.39
CA ALA A 35 0.61 -11.19 14.15
C ALA A 35 -0.08 -12.46 13.66
N GLU A 36 0.60 -13.61 13.70
CA GLU A 36 0.04 -14.89 13.28
C GLU A 36 -1.18 -15.26 14.14
N LYS A 37 -1.11 -15.01 15.45
CA LYS A 37 -2.24 -15.27 16.36
C LYS A 37 -3.44 -14.39 16.04
N ILE A 38 -3.21 -13.10 15.75
CA ILE A 38 -4.27 -12.17 15.35
C ILE A 38 -4.98 -12.68 14.09
N LEU A 39 -4.22 -13.03 13.07
CA LEU A 39 -4.78 -13.53 11.81
C LEU A 39 -5.54 -14.84 12.01
N ARG A 40 -5.01 -15.75 12.82
CA ARG A 40 -5.66 -17.02 13.11
C ARG A 40 -7.01 -16.80 13.82
N ASN A 41 -7.05 -15.90 14.79
CA ASN A 41 -8.29 -15.58 15.51
C ASN A 41 -9.34 -14.98 14.58
N LEU A 42 -8.94 -14.09 13.66
CA LEU A 42 -9.85 -13.51 12.69
C LEU A 42 -10.39 -14.56 11.71
N LYS A 43 -9.57 -15.52 11.29
CA LYS A 43 -10.02 -16.61 10.44
C LYS A 43 -11.04 -17.50 11.16
N LYS A 44 -10.81 -17.80 12.44
CA LYS A 44 -11.75 -18.58 13.26
C LYS A 44 -13.09 -17.87 13.40
N GLN A 45 -13.09 -16.56 13.46
CA GLN A 45 -14.31 -15.75 13.55
C GLN A 45 -14.96 -15.52 12.17
N MET A 46 -14.38 -16.06 11.11
CA MET A 46 -14.84 -15.92 9.74
C MET A 46 -14.87 -14.44 9.29
N ARG A 47 -13.98 -13.63 9.84
CA ARG A 47 -13.83 -12.22 9.48
C ARG A 47 -12.89 -12.01 8.31
N ILE A 48 -11.94 -12.90 8.12
CA ILE A 48 -10.99 -12.91 7.00
C ILE A 48 -10.88 -14.34 6.45
N SER A 49 -10.36 -14.43 5.23
CA SER A 49 -10.16 -15.71 4.53
C SER A 49 -8.83 -15.69 3.79
N ASP A 50 -8.24 -16.89 3.66
CA ASP A 50 -7.13 -17.07 2.74
C ASP A 50 -7.66 -17.01 1.30
N VAL A 51 -6.86 -16.38 0.42
CA VAL A 51 -7.17 -16.22 -0.99
C VAL A 51 -5.98 -16.74 -1.81
N SER A 52 -6.26 -17.35 -2.95
CA SER A 52 -5.22 -17.87 -3.86
C SER A 52 -4.19 -18.76 -3.16
N GLY A 53 -4.67 -19.78 -2.47
CA GLY A 53 -3.82 -20.78 -1.82
C GLY A 53 -3.15 -20.28 -0.53
N GLY A 54 -3.60 -19.16 0.03
CA GLY A 54 -3.08 -18.65 1.29
C GLY A 54 -1.98 -17.61 1.15
N TYR A 55 -1.60 -17.28 -0.05
CA TYR A 55 -0.61 -16.21 -0.28
C TYR A 55 -1.20 -14.84 0.06
N TYR A 56 -2.47 -14.63 -0.29
CA TYR A 56 -3.20 -13.39 0.02
C TYR A 56 -4.22 -13.62 1.11
N ILE A 57 -4.58 -12.55 1.79
CA ILE A 57 -5.67 -12.53 2.77
C ILE A 57 -6.67 -11.47 2.34
N GLY A 58 -7.96 -11.80 2.37
CA GLY A 58 -9.06 -10.89 2.08
C GLY A 58 -10.15 -11.01 3.13
N LEU A 59 -11.18 -10.18 3.03
CA LEU A 59 -12.34 -10.25 3.93
C LEU A 59 -13.10 -11.57 3.75
N ASP A 60 -13.15 -12.06 2.51
CA ASP A 60 -13.78 -13.34 2.18
C ASP A 60 -13.02 -14.00 1.04
N ALA A 61 -13.43 -15.22 0.69
CA ALA A 61 -12.76 -16.01 -0.34
C ALA A 61 -12.91 -15.41 -1.75
N MET A 62 -13.84 -14.48 -1.95
CA MET A 62 -14.08 -13.82 -3.24
C MET A 62 -13.27 -12.53 -3.40
N SER A 63 -12.58 -12.09 -2.38
CA SER A 63 -11.72 -10.90 -2.45
C SER A 63 -10.63 -11.09 -3.50
N LYS A 64 -10.32 -10.04 -4.25
CA LYS A 64 -9.32 -10.09 -5.31
C LYS A 64 -8.13 -9.18 -4.99
N PRO A 65 -6.90 -9.66 -5.27
CA PRO A 65 -5.72 -8.78 -5.18
C PRO A 65 -5.76 -7.73 -6.28
N ASP A 66 -5.35 -6.52 -5.93
CA ASP A 66 -5.13 -5.41 -6.87
C ASP A 66 -3.63 -5.11 -6.88
N GLN A 67 -2.97 -5.37 -8.00
CA GLN A 67 -1.52 -5.25 -8.09
C GLN A 67 -1.03 -3.81 -7.88
N ARG A 68 -1.78 -2.82 -8.36
CA ARG A 68 -1.39 -1.41 -8.12
C ARG A 68 -1.45 -1.08 -6.63
N MET A 69 -2.49 -1.52 -5.96
CA MET A 69 -2.63 -1.30 -4.52
C MET A 69 -1.53 -2.02 -3.74
N ILE A 70 -1.21 -3.25 -4.14
CA ILE A 70 -0.14 -4.03 -3.50
C ILE A 70 1.22 -3.30 -3.63
N LEU A 71 1.52 -2.77 -4.83
CA LEU A 71 2.74 -1.97 -5.02
C LEU A 71 2.75 -0.73 -4.12
N ALA A 72 1.62 -0.04 -4.05
CA ALA A 72 1.49 1.15 -3.19
C ALA A 72 1.69 0.80 -1.72
N VAL A 73 1.15 -0.33 -1.26
CA VAL A 73 1.31 -0.76 0.13
C VAL A 73 2.77 -1.10 0.44
N TRP A 74 3.52 -1.70 -0.49
CA TRP A 74 4.95 -1.94 -0.29
C TRP A 74 5.71 -0.64 -0.02
N VAL A 75 5.36 0.44 -0.71
CA VAL A 75 5.97 1.76 -0.48
C VAL A 75 5.51 2.33 0.86
N LEU A 76 4.22 2.24 1.19
CA LEU A 76 3.69 2.68 2.48
C LEU A 76 4.45 2.03 3.64
N LEU A 77 4.78 0.74 3.52
CA LEU A 77 5.47 0.00 4.57
C LEU A 77 6.84 0.57 4.91
N LYS A 78 7.47 1.29 4.00
CA LYS A 78 8.74 1.98 4.29
C LYS A 78 8.59 3.14 5.28
N PHE A 79 7.37 3.62 5.46
CA PHE A 79 7.06 4.73 6.36
C PHE A 79 6.15 4.32 7.52
N ILE A 80 5.80 3.03 7.61
CA ILE A 80 4.73 2.56 8.50
C ILE A 80 4.95 2.91 9.97
N ASP A 81 6.21 2.98 10.42
CA ASP A 81 6.53 3.33 11.80
C ASP A 81 6.20 4.78 12.14
N GLN A 82 6.03 5.63 11.13
CA GLN A 82 5.75 7.06 11.27
C GLN A 82 4.31 7.40 10.87
N VAL A 83 3.49 6.41 10.57
CA VAL A 83 2.11 6.60 10.09
C VAL A 83 1.14 5.94 11.06
N ASP A 84 0.16 6.71 11.52
CA ASP A 84 -0.90 6.17 12.37
C ASP A 84 -1.68 5.09 11.61
N PRO A 85 -2.07 3.98 12.26
CA PRO A 85 -2.82 2.90 11.59
C PRO A 85 -4.11 3.34 10.90
N LEU A 86 -4.70 4.45 11.29
CA LEU A 86 -5.91 5.01 10.67
C LEU A 86 -5.62 6.15 9.71
N ALA A 87 -4.37 6.57 9.59
CA ALA A 87 -3.97 7.72 8.78
C ALA A 87 -3.45 7.31 7.39
N HIS A 88 -3.91 6.18 6.87
CA HIS A 88 -3.67 5.77 5.49
C HIS A 88 -4.91 5.09 4.94
N TYR A 89 -5.23 5.35 3.67
CA TYR A 89 -6.43 4.84 3.03
C TYR A 89 -6.34 5.02 1.52
N PRO A 90 -7.26 4.42 0.74
CA PRO A 90 -7.24 4.61 -0.71
C PRO A 90 -7.40 6.08 -1.08
N ALA A 91 -6.63 6.52 -2.08
CA ALA A 91 -6.70 7.88 -2.60
C ALA A 91 -7.70 7.98 -3.74
N VAL A 92 -7.96 9.22 -4.19
CA VAL A 92 -8.80 9.48 -5.36
C VAL A 92 -7.97 9.21 -6.62
N TYR A 93 -8.58 8.49 -7.59
CA TYR A 93 -7.94 8.23 -8.89
C TYR A 93 -7.37 9.52 -9.51
N PRO A 94 -6.15 9.55 -10.09
CA PRO A 94 -5.33 8.38 -10.44
C PRO A 94 -4.37 7.90 -9.35
N ALA A 95 -4.35 8.54 -8.18
CA ALA A 95 -3.55 8.05 -7.06
C ALA A 95 -4.16 6.76 -6.49
N GLN A 96 -3.33 5.94 -5.86
CA GLN A 96 -3.77 4.66 -5.30
C GLN A 96 -3.99 4.75 -3.80
N LEU A 97 -3.08 5.39 -3.09
CA LEU A 97 -3.05 5.35 -1.64
C LEU A 97 -2.61 6.70 -1.10
N PHE A 98 -3.27 7.13 -0.02
CA PHE A 98 -2.90 8.33 0.72
C PHE A 98 -2.41 7.93 2.10
N PHE A 99 -1.38 8.62 2.61
CA PHE A 99 -1.01 8.52 4.00
C PHE A 99 -0.55 9.87 4.54
N LEU A 100 -0.72 10.03 5.84
CA LEU A 100 -0.33 11.26 6.55
C LEU A 100 0.89 10.95 7.42
N LYS A 101 1.94 11.75 7.26
CA LYS A 101 3.18 11.65 8.04
C LYS A 101 3.63 13.04 8.41
N GLU A 102 3.76 13.29 9.71
CA GLU A 102 4.21 14.59 10.22
C GLU A 102 3.35 15.76 9.69
N ASN A 103 2.03 15.55 9.63
CA ASN A 103 1.05 16.53 9.13
C ASN A 103 1.19 16.85 7.64
N ILE A 104 1.96 16.08 6.89
CA ILE A 104 2.09 16.20 5.44
C ILE A 104 1.40 15.02 4.80
N GLY A 105 0.51 15.30 3.82
CA GLY A 105 -0.15 14.28 3.04
C GLY A 105 0.75 13.77 1.92
N TYR A 106 0.74 12.46 1.72
CA TYR A 106 1.44 11.81 0.62
C TYR A 106 0.44 11.00 -0.18
N GLU A 107 0.43 11.18 -1.48
CA GLU A 107 -0.31 10.31 -2.39
C GLU A 107 0.66 9.46 -3.19
N ILE A 108 0.40 8.17 -3.22
CA ILE A 108 1.18 7.22 -3.99
C ILE A 108 0.48 6.96 -5.31
N VAL A 109 1.19 7.19 -6.40
CA VAL A 109 0.70 6.98 -7.77
C VAL A 109 1.50 5.86 -8.39
N VAL A 110 0.83 4.87 -8.97
CA VAL A 110 1.48 3.76 -9.66
C VAL A 110 1.30 3.97 -11.16
N LEU A 111 2.39 4.11 -11.89
CA LEU A 111 2.39 4.24 -13.35
C LEU A 111 2.99 3.01 -13.99
N TYR A 112 2.34 2.51 -15.04
CA TYR A 112 2.91 1.54 -15.96
C TYR A 112 3.34 2.25 -17.25
N GLU A 113 4.08 1.55 -18.10
CA GLU A 113 4.49 2.08 -19.39
C GLU A 113 3.29 2.63 -20.17
N GLY A 114 3.42 3.82 -20.71
CA GLY A 114 2.38 4.46 -21.50
C GLY A 114 1.34 5.23 -20.69
N GLU A 115 1.48 5.28 -19.38
CA GLU A 115 0.51 5.94 -18.50
C GLU A 115 0.93 7.32 -18.01
N GLU A 116 1.97 7.90 -18.57
CA GLU A 116 2.55 9.18 -18.14
C GLU A 116 1.51 10.30 -18.03
N ARG A 117 0.52 10.28 -18.93
CA ARG A 117 -0.54 11.29 -18.97
C ARG A 117 -1.44 11.30 -17.74
N LEU A 118 -1.45 10.21 -16.95
CA LEU A 118 -2.27 10.16 -15.73
C LEU A 118 -1.83 11.21 -14.70
N LEU A 119 -0.57 11.63 -14.74
CA LEU A 119 -0.08 12.66 -13.83
C LEU A 119 -0.79 14.00 -14.01
N ARG A 120 -1.35 14.27 -15.19
CA ARG A 120 -2.12 15.50 -15.45
C ARG A 120 -3.44 15.54 -14.69
N LEU A 121 -3.94 14.41 -14.24
CA LEU A 121 -5.20 14.31 -13.52
C LEU A 121 -5.03 14.54 -12.02
N LEU A 122 -3.79 14.61 -11.54
CA LEU A 122 -3.52 14.89 -10.14
C LEU A 122 -3.87 16.34 -9.81
N GLN A 123 -4.35 16.56 -8.58
CA GLN A 123 -4.73 17.88 -8.09
C GLN A 123 -3.81 18.25 -6.91
N PRO A 124 -2.66 18.90 -7.20
CA PRO A 124 -1.72 19.27 -6.16
C PRO A 124 -2.30 20.26 -5.16
N ASP A 125 -1.83 20.15 -3.92
CA ASP A 125 -2.19 21.05 -2.82
C ASP A 125 -0.90 21.40 -2.06
N GLU A 126 -0.92 22.48 -1.30
CA GLU A 126 0.26 22.98 -0.57
C GLU A 126 0.87 21.95 0.38
N ASP A 127 0.01 21.18 1.05
CA ASP A 127 0.42 20.20 2.06
C ASP A 127 0.51 18.77 1.50
N LEU A 128 0.57 18.63 0.18
CA LEU A 128 0.55 17.33 -0.48
C LEU A 128 1.86 17.09 -1.25
N LYS A 129 2.42 15.90 -1.03
CA LYS A 129 3.57 15.41 -1.79
C LYS A 129 3.20 14.12 -2.50
N TYR A 130 3.91 13.80 -3.56
CA TYR A 130 3.64 12.61 -4.36
C TYR A 130 4.81 11.64 -4.31
N ILE A 131 4.50 10.37 -4.24
CA ILE A 131 5.45 9.28 -4.48
C ILE A 131 4.94 8.55 -5.72
N ILE A 132 5.76 8.56 -6.77
CA ILE A 132 5.39 7.98 -8.05
C ILE A 132 6.17 6.68 -8.23
N ILE A 133 5.45 5.57 -8.24
CA ILE A 133 6.03 4.25 -8.46
C ILE A 133 6.11 4.00 -9.96
N LEU A 134 7.31 3.72 -10.43
CA LEU A 134 7.60 3.48 -11.86
C LEU A 134 8.05 2.03 -12.06
N PRO A 135 7.79 1.43 -13.24
CA PRO A 135 8.31 0.10 -13.54
C PRO A 135 9.85 0.06 -13.61
N HIS A 136 10.47 1.18 -13.99
CA HIS A 136 11.93 1.36 -13.95
C HIS A 136 12.23 2.86 -13.90
N ILE A 137 13.38 3.23 -13.34
CA ILE A 137 13.70 4.65 -13.11
C ILE A 137 13.91 5.42 -14.43
N GLY A 138 14.28 4.73 -15.49
CA GLY A 138 14.44 5.38 -16.80
C GLY A 138 13.18 6.08 -17.30
N MET A 139 12.00 5.63 -16.85
CA MET A 139 10.72 6.26 -17.20
C MET A 139 10.56 7.66 -16.59
N ALA A 140 11.36 7.99 -15.56
CA ALA A 140 11.29 9.32 -14.94
C ALA A 140 11.71 10.42 -15.88
N ASN A 141 12.55 10.10 -16.88
CA ASN A 141 12.99 11.07 -17.87
C ASN A 141 11.82 11.45 -18.77
N GLY A 142 11.55 12.75 -18.88
CA GLY A 142 10.49 13.26 -19.75
C GLY A 142 9.10 13.28 -19.12
N LEU A 143 8.95 12.91 -17.85
CA LEU A 143 7.67 13.03 -17.15
C LEU A 143 7.37 14.50 -16.87
N LYS A 144 6.10 14.89 -17.12
CA LYS A 144 5.59 16.19 -16.69
C LYS A 144 5.02 16.03 -15.29
N LEU A 145 5.78 16.46 -14.30
CA LEU A 145 5.38 16.30 -12.90
C LEU A 145 4.31 17.32 -12.51
N PRO A 146 3.45 17.01 -11.55
CA PRO A 146 2.54 17.97 -10.95
C PRO A 146 3.34 19.07 -10.22
N ASP A 147 2.68 20.19 -9.97
CA ASP A 147 3.29 21.32 -9.24
C ASP A 147 3.29 21.02 -7.73
N ALA A 148 4.10 20.06 -7.34
CA ALA A 148 4.25 19.61 -5.97
C ALA A 148 5.56 18.81 -5.84
N PRO A 149 6.10 18.66 -4.63
CA PRO A 149 7.26 17.79 -4.45
C PRO A 149 6.95 16.35 -4.84
N CYS A 150 7.82 15.73 -5.63
CA CYS A 150 7.68 14.36 -6.10
C CYS A 150 8.91 13.55 -5.77
N LEU A 151 8.68 12.33 -5.31
CA LEU A 151 9.70 11.33 -5.08
C LEU A 151 9.38 10.14 -5.99
N PHE A 152 10.38 9.56 -6.63
CA PHE A 152 10.17 8.36 -7.45
C PHE A 152 10.52 7.12 -6.63
N ALA A 153 9.83 6.04 -6.92
CA ALA A 153 10.09 4.75 -6.31
C ALA A 153 10.00 3.63 -7.35
N THR A 154 10.78 2.59 -7.12
CA THR A 154 10.64 1.32 -7.84
C THR A 154 10.49 0.21 -6.82
N VAL A 155 9.71 -0.80 -7.18
CA VAL A 155 9.46 -1.98 -6.34
C VAL A 155 9.98 -3.20 -7.10
N ASP A 156 11.11 -3.74 -6.67
CA ASP A 156 11.79 -4.83 -7.36
C ASP A 156 11.55 -6.15 -6.66
N TYR A 157 10.88 -7.07 -7.34
CA TYR A 157 10.65 -8.42 -6.82
C TYR A 157 11.88 -9.29 -7.12
N CYS A 158 12.52 -9.77 -6.05
CA CYS A 158 13.71 -10.63 -6.13
C CYS A 158 13.35 -12.05 -5.71
N GLY A 159 12.82 -12.85 -6.64
CA GLY A 159 12.48 -14.24 -6.38
C GLY A 159 11.28 -14.40 -5.44
N GLU A 160 11.39 -15.29 -4.44
CA GLU A 160 10.33 -15.59 -3.48
C GLU A 160 10.32 -14.67 -2.27
N HIS A 161 11.27 -13.75 -2.19
CA HIS A 161 11.40 -12.83 -1.06
C HIS A 161 10.53 -11.59 -1.27
N GLU A 162 10.36 -10.83 -0.18
CA GLU A 162 9.71 -9.53 -0.26
C GLU A 162 10.44 -8.63 -1.24
N PRO A 163 9.71 -7.79 -1.98
CA PRO A 163 10.36 -6.88 -2.92
C PRO A 163 11.19 -5.83 -2.19
N GLU A 164 12.21 -5.34 -2.87
CA GLU A 164 12.97 -4.19 -2.41
C GLU A 164 12.39 -2.92 -3.01
N VAL A 165 12.27 -1.88 -2.18
CA VAL A 165 11.79 -0.57 -2.60
C VAL A 165 12.97 0.39 -2.64
N TYR A 166 13.18 1.02 -3.78
CA TYR A 166 14.21 2.03 -3.98
C TYR A 166 13.57 3.38 -4.21
N PHE A 167 14.15 4.44 -3.64
CA PHE A 167 13.66 5.80 -3.81
C PHE A 167 14.70 6.63 -4.57
N TYR A 168 14.20 7.54 -5.41
CA TYR A 168 15.01 8.41 -6.26
C TYR A 168 14.46 9.83 -6.19
N THR A 169 15.35 10.80 -6.14
CA THR A 169 14.98 12.23 -6.10
C THR A 169 15.14 12.93 -7.45
#